data_9342ea44617a1bbbdac4202f926c90f1
#
_entry.id   9342ea44617a1bbbdac4202f926c90f1
#
_cell.length_a   1.000
_cell.length_b   1.000
_cell.length_c   1.000
_cell.angle_alpha   90.00
_cell.angle_beta   90.00
_cell.angle_gamma   90.00
#
_symmetry.space_group_name_H-M   'P 1'
#
loop_
_entity.id
_entity.type
_entity.pdbx_description
1 polymer ?
#
loop_
_entity_poly.entity_id
_entity_poly.type
_entity_poly.pdbx_seq_one_letter_code
_entity_poly.pdbx_strand_id
1 'polypeptide(L)'
;MPAEPLPATGAAVGIDLGVASLLTTSDGEHVANPRYLAASGATLLAAQRELAGKQRGSNRRRKARERVAAIHAKIRRQRLDHAHKTALAVVRGHDLIVHVALRVANMTRSASGTVDAPGTGVAQKSGLNRSILDAGWGIFLSLLANKAASAGRQLIAVHPANTSRTCPACGQCAAENRPSQAVFRCVACAHTGHADVVAARNILRAGLALQAARAA
;
A
#
# COMPACT_ATOMS: atom_id res chain seq x y z
N MET A 1 8.74 -20.34 21.06
CA MET A 1 7.41 -20.60 21.60
C MET A 1 6.39 -19.92 20.68
N PRO A 2 5.28 -20.57 20.28
CA PRO A 2 4.21 -19.86 19.58
C PRO A 2 3.71 -18.72 20.50
N ALA A 3 3.52 -17.54 19.93
CA ALA A 3 2.97 -16.42 20.68
C ALA A 3 1.51 -16.74 21.07
N GLU A 4 1.11 -16.41 22.30
CA GLU A 4 -0.29 -16.55 22.69
C GLU A 4 -1.19 -15.64 21.82
N PRO A 5 -2.34 -16.14 21.38
CA PRO A 5 -3.31 -15.30 20.64
C PRO A 5 -3.72 -14.08 21.48
N LEU A 6 -3.87 -12.95 20.82
CA LEU A 6 -4.38 -11.74 21.50
C LEU A 6 -5.86 -11.93 21.86
N PRO A 7 -6.34 -11.30 22.95
CA PRO A 7 -7.77 -11.31 23.32
C PRO A 7 -8.66 -10.86 22.16
N ALA A 8 -9.84 -11.45 22.03
CA ALA A 8 -10.80 -11.06 21.00
C ALA A 8 -11.25 -9.61 21.18
N THR A 9 -11.39 -8.88 20.07
CA THR A 9 -11.85 -7.49 20.05
C THR A 9 -13.31 -7.36 19.59
N GLY A 10 -13.84 -8.37 18.92
CA GLY A 10 -15.13 -8.34 18.23
C GLY A 10 -15.16 -7.47 16.97
N ALA A 11 -14.03 -6.86 16.59
CA ALA A 11 -13.98 -5.89 15.51
C ALA A 11 -13.45 -6.50 14.19
N ALA A 12 -14.02 -6.01 13.09
CA ALA A 12 -13.59 -6.34 11.72
C ALA A 12 -13.26 -5.07 10.94
N VAL A 13 -12.21 -5.08 10.13
CA VAL A 13 -11.78 -3.93 9.32
C VAL A 13 -11.44 -4.33 7.88
N GLY A 14 -11.89 -3.49 6.95
CA GLY A 14 -11.41 -3.47 5.58
C GLY A 14 -10.30 -2.42 5.43
N ILE A 15 -9.22 -2.76 4.73
CA ILE A 15 -8.13 -1.82 4.46
C ILE A 15 -7.90 -1.66 2.96
N ASP A 16 -7.87 -0.41 2.51
CA ASP A 16 -7.46 -0.03 1.17
C ASP A 16 -6.05 0.57 1.20
N LEU A 17 -5.16 0.12 0.32
CA LEU A 17 -3.76 0.57 0.25
C LEU A 17 -3.60 1.62 -0.84
N GLY A 18 -3.05 2.78 -0.48
CA GLY A 18 -2.90 3.92 -1.37
C GLY A 18 -1.51 4.55 -1.38
N VAL A 19 -1.27 5.44 -2.35
CA VAL A 19 -0.05 6.27 -2.41
C VAL A 19 -0.22 7.62 -1.70
N ALA A 20 -1.44 8.10 -1.55
CA ALA A 20 -1.75 9.30 -0.77
C ALA A 20 -1.66 9.00 0.73
N SER A 21 -2.44 8.05 1.20
CA SER A 21 -2.32 7.40 2.51
C SER A 21 -1.70 6.02 2.33
N LEU A 22 -0.93 5.52 3.29
CA LEU A 22 -0.39 4.15 3.23
C LEU A 22 -1.53 3.13 3.21
N LEU A 23 -2.50 3.34 4.09
CA LEU A 23 -3.76 2.61 4.12
C LEU A 23 -4.90 3.51 4.62
N THR A 24 -6.11 3.16 4.20
CA THR A 24 -7.36 3.75 4.71
C THR A 24 -8.24 2.62 5.22
N THR A 25 -8.83 2.78 6.41
CA THR A 25 -9.70 1.79 7.01
C THR A 25 -11.17 1.99 6.63
N SER A 26 -11.98 0.94 6.76
CA SER A 26 -13.45 1.01 6.60
C SER A 26 -14.12 1.98 7.58
N ASP A 27 -13.46 2.26 8.71
CA ASP A 27 -13.95 3.15 9.76
C ASP A 27 -13.61 4.62 9.50
N GLY A 28 -12.81 4.87 8.45
CA GLY A 28 -12.45 6.21 8.00
C GLY A 28 -11.11 6.71 8.52
N GLU A 29 -10.32 5.89 9.18
CA GLU A 29 -8.96 6.24 9.58
C GLU A 29 -8.02 6.24 8.36
N HIS A 30 -7.18 7.26 8.26
CA HIS A 30 -6.15 7.41 7.23
C HIS A 30 -4.77 7.34 7.86
N VAL A 31 -4.02 6.28 7.58
CA VAL A 31 -2.62 6.17 7.99
C VAL A 31 -1.74 6.85 6.95
N ALA A 32 -1.00 7.88 7.35
CA ALA A 32 -0.16 8.67 6.47
C ALA A 32 0.91 7.83 5.76
N ASN A 33 1.19 8.17 4.50
CA ASN A 33 2.34 7.64 3.77
C ASN A 33 3.55 8.58 3.95
N PRO A 34 4.59 8.18 4.70
CA PRO A 34 5.71 9.07 5.03
C PRO A 34 6.64 9.39 3.85
N ARG A 35 6.54 8.65 2.73
CA ARG A 35 7.32 8.86 1.50
C ARG A 35 8.82 9.00 1.76
N TYR A 36 9.42 8.10 2.51
CA TYR A 36 10.80 8.19 3.00
C TYR A 36 11.85 8.34 1.89
N LEU A 37 11.64 7.71 0.72
CA LEU A 37 12.53 7.86 -0.42
C LEU A 37 12.43 9.29 -0.99
N ALA A 38 11.21 9.80 -1.16
CA ALA A 38 10.99 11.16 -1.65
C ALA A 38 11.58 12.21 -0.69
N ALA A 39 11.35 12.05 0.62
CA ALA A 39 11.89 12.91 1.67
C ALA A 39 13.45 12.93 1.70
N SER A 40 14.07 11.79 1.36
CA SER A 40 15.54 11.67 1.28
C SER A 40 16.10 12.00 -0.10
N GLY A 41 15.27 12.37 -1.07
CA GLY A 41 15.63 12.47 -2.49
C GLY A 41 16.79 13.43 -2.77
N ALA A 42 16.78 14.64 -2.21
CA ALA A 42 17.84 15.62 -2.40
C ALA A 42 19.20 15.15 -1.86
N THR A 43 19.19 14.58 -0.64
CA THR A 43 20.41 14.05 0.00
C THR A 43 20.96 12.84 -0.79
N LEU A 44 20.08 11.95 -1.25
CA LEU A 44 20.47 10.82 -2.07
C LEU A 44 21.06 11.25 -3.41
N LEU A 45 20.43 12.21 -4.09
CA LEU A 45 20.92 12.75 -5.36
C LEU A 45 22.31 13.39 -5.21
N ALA A 46 22.53 14.18 -4.16
CA ALA A 46 23.84 14.79 -3.87
C ALA A 46 24.93 13.72 -3.66
N ALA A 47 24.62 12.69 -2.86
CA ALA A 47 25.54 11.58 -2.61
C ALA A 47 25.84 10.76 -3.89
N GLN A 48 24.84 10.54 -4.75
CA GLN A 48 25.02 9.86 -6.03
C GLN A 48 25.87 10.67 -7.01
N ARG A 49 25.67 11.98 -7.09
CA ARG A 49 26.51 12.90 -7.89
C ARG A 49 27.96 12.89 -7.40
N GLU A 50 28.17 12.96 -6.07
CA GLU A 50 29.49 12.84 -5.49
C GLU A 50 30.15 11.51 -5.88
N LEU A 51 29.45 10.39 -5.76
CA LEU A 51 29.92 9.05 -6.16
C LEU A 51 30.29 8.97 -7.66
N ALA A 52 29.45 9.55 -8.52
CA ALA A 52 29.69 9.57 -9.97
C ALA A 52 30.97 10.29 -10.34
N GLY A 53 31.32 11.40 -9.66
CA GLY A 53 32.52 12.19 -9.88
C GLY A 53 33.82 11.59 -9.29
N LYS A 54 33.78 10.42 -8.64
CA LYS A 54 34.99 9.81 -8.05
C LYS A 54 35.58 8.74 -8.98
N GLN A 55 36.92 8.72 -9.08
CA GLN A 55 37.68 7.74 -9.84
C GLN A 55 37.38 6.31 -9.37
N ARG A 56 37.13 5.39 -10.33
CA ARG A 56 36.92 3.96 -10.03
C ARG A 56 38.15 3.38 -9.34
N GLY A 57 37.93 2.52 -8.33
CA GLY A 57 38.97 1.90 -7.53
C GLY A 57 39.52 2.74 -6.39
N SER A 58 39.29 4.06 -6.35
CA SER A 58 39.83 4.93 -5.30
C SER A 58 39.14 4.74 -3.94
N ASN A 59 39.88 4.98 -2.83
CA ASN A 59 39.33 5.00 -1.48
C ASN A 59 38.24 6.08 -1.31
N ARG A 60 38.35 7.20 -2.02
CA ARG A 60 37.34 8.26 -2.03
C ARG A 60 36.02 7.76 -2.62
N ARG A 61 36.08 6.95 -3.72
CA ARG A 61 34.88 6.34 -4.31
C ARG A 61 34.26 5.29 -3.37
N ARG A 62 35.07 4.49 -2.66
CA ARG A 62 34.58 3.54 -1.65
C ARG A 62 33.79 4.25 -0.57
N LYS A 63 34.33 5.34 0.02
CA LYS A 63 33.63 6.14 1.03
C LYS A 63 32.32 6.77 0.48
N ALA A 64 32.33 7.29 -0.74
CA ALA A 64 31.13 7.85 -1.37
C ALA A 64 30.04 6.76 -1.61
N ARG A 65 30.43 5.53 -2.00
CA ARG A 65 29.52 4.39 -2.15
C ARG A 65 28.91 3.99 -0.79
N GLU A 66 29.70 3.96 0.25
CA GLU A 66 29.23 3.68 1.63
C GLU A 66 28.22 4.72 2.10
N ARG A 67 28.42 6.00 1.77
CA ARG A 67 27.45 7.07 2.07
C ARG A 67 26.11 6.84 1.36
N VAL A 68 26.10 6.51 0.06
CA VAL A 68 24.89 6.18 -0.70
C VAL A 68 24.20 4.95 -0.06
N ALA A 69 24.96 3.90 0.26
CA ALA A 69 24.42 2.71 0.91
C ALA A 69 23.80 3.01 2.27
N ALA A 70 24.43 3.88 3.07
CA ALA A 70 23.92 4.30 4.39
C ALA A 70 22.57 5.03 4.28
N ILE A 71 22.39 5.89 3.26
CA ILE A 71 21.13 6.59 3.01
C ILE A 71 20.03 5.57 2.66
N HIS A 72 20.30 4.63 1.74
CA HIS A 72 19.33 3.58 1.41
C HIS A 72 19.00 2.69 2.61
N ALA A 73 20.00 2.33 3.43
CA ALA A 73 19.80 1.56 4.65
C ALA A 73 18.91 2.31 5.67
N LYS A 74 19.09 3.64 5.82
CA LYS A 74 18.23 4.48 6.65
C LYS A 74 16.78 4.46 6.15
N ILE A 75 16.55 4.71 4.86
CA ILE A 75 15.21 4.68 4.24
C ILE A 75 14.54 3.32 4.47
N ARG A 76 15.28 2.22 4.24
CA ARG A 76 14.78 0.86 4.47
C ARG A 76 14.35 0.64 5.93
N ARG A 77 15.18 1.03 6.90
CA ARG A 77 14.86 0.89 8.34
C ARG A 77 13.63 1.69 8.73
N GLN A 78 13.52 2.96 8.29
CA GLN A 78 12.37 3.81 8.56
C GLN A 78 11.08 3.20 7.98
N ARG A 79 11.15 2.68 6.76
CA ARG A 79 10.02 2.02 6.10
C ARG A 79 9.59 0.75 6.84
N LEU A 80 10.55 -0.07 7.28
CA LEU A 80 10.28 -1.27 8.07
C LEU A 80 9.65 -0.93 9.42
N ASP A 81 10.19 0.03 10.15
CA ASP A 81 9.67 0.45 11.45
C ASP A 81 8.22 0.93 11.33
N HIS A 82 7.94 1.81 10.35
CA HIS A 82 6.58 2.28 10.08
C HIS A 82 5.63 1.13 9.74
N ALA A 83 6.03 0.23 8.83
CA ALA A 83 5.23 -0.93 8.46
C ALA A 83 4.96 -1.87 9.64
N HIS A 84 5.97 -2.12 10.50
CA HIS A 84 5.81 -2.93 11.72
C HIS A 84 4.81 -2.31 12.70
N LYS A 85 4.90 -1.00 12.95
CA LYS A 85 4.01 -0.25 13.86
C LYS A 85 2.58 -0.24 13.34
N THR A 86 2.40 0.08 12.07
CA THR A 86 1.08 0.10 11.43
C THR A 86 0.43 -1.28 11.42
N ALA A 87 1.16 -2.33 11.01
CA ALA A 87 0.62 -3.68 11.02
C ALA A 87 0.26 -4.15 12.45
N LEU A 88 1.06 -3.78 13.45
CA LEU A 88 0.77 -4.11 14.84
C LEU A 88 -0.50 -3.40 15.35
N ALA A 89 -0.68 -2.12 15.01
CA ALA A 89 -1.88 -1.37 15.38
C ALA A 89 -3.15 -2.00 14.79
N VAL A 90 -3.13 -2.35 13.49
CA VAL A 90 -4.25 -3.02 12.81
C VAL A 90 -4.57 -4.37 13.47
N VAL A 91 -3.56 -5.21 13.75
CA VAL A 91 -3.72 -6.55 14.35
C VAL A 91 -4.24 -6.48 15.79
N ARG A 92 -3.83 -5.48 16.57
CA ARG A 92 -4.31 -5.29 17.94
C ARG A 92 -5.76 -4.83 18.01
N GLY A 93 -6.20 -4.05 17.02
CA GLY A 93 -7.55 -3.48 17.01
C GLY A 93 -8.64 -4.41 16.45
N HIS A 94 -8.28 -5.47 15.69
CA HIS A 94 -9.28 -6.19 14.92
C HIS A 94 -9.03 -7.69 14.90
N ASP A 95 -10.11 -8.48 14.97
CA ASP A 95 -10.07 -9.94 14.87
C ASP A 95 -10.09 -10.41 13.41
N LEU A 96 -10.82 -9.67 12.56
CA LEU A 96 -10.89 -9.89 11.12
C LEU A 96 -10.32 -8.69 10.37
N ILE A 97 -9.35 -8.94 9.52
CA ILE A 97 -8.71 -7.93 8.66
C ILE A 97 -8.90 -8.36 7.20
N VAL A 98 -9.48 -7.48 6.40
CA VAL A 98 -9.70 -7.73 4.98
C VAL A 98 -8.91 -6.75 4.14
N HIS A 99 -8.18 -7.25 3.15
CA HIS A 99 -7.41 -6.42 2.23
C HIS A 99 -7.56 -6.87 0.78
N VAL A 100 -7.18 -6.00 -0.15
CA VAL A 100 -7.15 -6.33 -1.59
C VAL A 100 -5.93 -7.18 -1.92
N ALA A 101 -6.11 -8.23 -2.74
CA ALA A 101 -5.04 -9.05 -3.29
C ALA A 101 -4.24 -8.27 -4.36
N LEU A 102 -3.32 -7.40 -3.92
CA LEU A 102 -2.50 -6.58 -4.81
C LEU A 102 -1.36 -7.37 -5.44
N ARG A 103 -1.29 -7.37 -6.77
CA ARG A 103 -0.15 -7.89 -7.54
C ARG A 103 0.86 -6.75 -7.80
N VAL A 104 1.59 -6.33 -6.76
CA VAL A 104 2.51 -5.19 -6.80
C VAL A 104 3.51 -5.29 -7.96
N ALA A 105 4.06 -6.48 -8.24
CA ALA A 105 4.96 -6.71 -9.38
C ALA A 105 4.33 -6.33 -10.72
N ASN A 106 3.05 -6.68 -10.93
CA ASN A 106 2.34 -6.31 -12.16
C ASN A 106 2.03 -4.81 -12.21
N MET A 107 1.69 -4.22 -11.06
CA MET A 107 1.40 -2.78 -10.96
C MET A 107 2.63 -1.92 -11.25
N THR A 108 3.84 -2.42 -10.99
CA THR A 108 5.10 -1.68 -11.16
C THR A 108 5.87 -2.04 -12.43
N ARG A 109 5.26 -2.77 -13.37
CA ARG A 109 5.86 -3.04 -14.68
C ARG A 109 6.16 -1.74 -15.42
N SER A 110 7.27 -1.74 -16.20
CA SER A 110 7.61 -0.63 -17.08
C SER A 110 6.54 -0.44 -18.17
N ALA A 111 6.33 0.80 -18.57
CA ALA A 111 5.50 1.16 -19.73
C ALA A 111 6.35 1.54 -20.95
N SER A 112 7.64 1.22 -20.97
CA SER A 112 8.54 1.62 -22.07
C SER A 112 8.21 0.97 -23.43
N GLY A 113 7.47 -0.16 -23.42
CA GLY A 113 7.17 -0.90 -24.65
C GLY A 113 8.41 -1.58 -25.26
N THR A 114 8.35 -1.83 -26.56
CA THR A 114 9.44 -2.36 -27.38
C THR A 114 9.89 -1.32 -28.38
N VAL A 115 10.94 -1.61 -29.17
CA VAL A 115 11.39 -0.74 -30.26
C VAL A 115 10.30 -0.59 -31.32
N ASP A 116 9.62 -1.69 -31.66
CA ASP A 116 8.54 -1.71 -32.66
C ASP A 116 7.20 -1.15 -32.18
N ALA A 117 6.96 -1.19 -30.86
CA ALA A 117 5.75 -0.66 -30.21
C ALA A 117 6.13 0.14 -28.97
N PRO A 118 6.58 1.40 -29.13
CA PRO A 118 6.98 2.25 -28.03
C PRO A 118 5.81 2.51 -27.06
N GLY A 119 6.11 2.46 -25.77
CA GLY A 119 5.11 2.72 -24.73
C GLY A 119 4.73 4.19 -24.62
N THR A 120 3.55 4.46 -24.08
CA THR A 120 3.04 5.81 -23.81
C THR A 120 3.02 6.11 -22.32
N GLY A 121 3.13 7.40 -21.93
CA GLY A 121 3.07 7.81 -20.54
C GLY A 121 4.19 7.25 -19.66
N VAL A 122 5.36 6.91 -20.23
CA VAL A 122 6.48 6.25 -19.55
C VAL A 122 6.95 7.01 -18.30
N ALA A 123 7.06 8.33 -18.40
CA ALA A 123 7.50 9.18 -17.28
C ALA A 123 6.49 9.17 -16.10
N GLN A 124 5.20 9.32 -16.42
CA GLN A 124 4.12 9.25 -15.41
C GLN A 124 4.07 7.87 -14.75
N LYS A 125 4.16 6.81 -15.56
CA LYS A 125 4.18 5.43 -15.05
C LYS A 125 5.40 5.16 -14.18
N SER A 126 6.58 5.66 -14.56
CA SER A 126 7.80 5.56 -13.75
C SER A 126 7.64 6.29 -12.40
N GLY A 127 7.04 7.50 -12.40
CA GLY A 127 6.71 8.23 -11.18
C GLY A 127 5.77 7.47 -10.26
N LEU A 128 4.68 6.91 -10.81
CA LEU A 128 3.73 6.08 -10.08
C LEU A 128 4.41 4.81 -9.52
N ASN A 129 5.21 4.11 -10.33
CA ASN A 129 5.95 2.93 -9.90
C ASN A 129 6.87 3.24 -8.71
N ARG A 130 7.58 4.38 -8.76
CA ARG A 130 8.42 4.85 -7.65
C ARG A 130 7.60 5.10 -6.39
N SER A 131 6.43 5.71 -6.50
CA SER A 131 5.53 5.97 -5.37
C SER A 131 4.99 4.68 -4.75
N ILE A 132 4.58 3.70 -5.56
CA ILE A 132 4.11 2.38 -5.11
C ILE A 132 5.25 1.63 -4.38
N LEU A 133 6.45 1.64 -4.95
CA LEU A 133 7.62 0.99 -4.34
C LEU A 133 8.08 1.69 -3.06
N ASP A 134 7.94 3.03 -2.99
CA ASP A 134 8.25 3.79 -1.77
C ASP A 134 7.23 3.50 -0.65
N ALA A 135 5.96 3.34 -0.96
CA ALA A 135 4.94 2.94 0.00
C ALA A 135 5.19 1.56 0.62
N GLY A 136 5.82 0.63 -0.12
CA GLY A 136 6.27 -0.66 0.43
C GLY A 136 5.15 -1.64 0.73
N TRP A 137 4.05 -1.61 0.00
CA TRP A 137 2.85 -2.45 0.24
C TRP A 137 3.15 -3.94 0.38
N GLY A 138 4.05 -4.49 -0.43
CA GLY A 138 4.41 -5.91 -0.34
C GLY A 138 5.01 -6.28 1.02
N ILE A 139 5.92 -5.44 1.54
CA ILE A 139 6.53 -5.61 2.87
C ILE A 139 5.46 -5.47 3.95
N PHE A 140 4.61 -4.45 3.86
CA PHE A 140 3.53 -4.21 4.82
C PHE A 140 2.58 -5.42 4.89
N LEU A 141 2.09 -5.92 3.75
CA LEU A 141 1.19 -7.07 3.71
C LEU A 141 1.82 -8.36 4.25
N SER A 142 3.12 -8.59 3.96
CA SER A 142 3.85 -9.73 4.54
C SER A 142 3.96 -9.63 6.07
N LEU A 143 4.26 -8.44 6.59
CA LEU A 143 4.32 -8.20 8.02
C LEU A 143 2.94 -8.32 8.68
N LEU A 144 1.90 -7.81 8.02
CA LEU A 144 0.52 -7.93 8.49
C LEU A 144 0.10 -9.40 8.59
N ALA A 145 0.38 -10.20 7.55
CA ALA A 145 0.07 -11.63 7.54
C ALA A 145 0.76 -12.38 8.67
N ASN A 146 2.07 -12.17 8.85
CA ASN A 146 2.83 -12.82 9.91
C ASN A 146 2.32 -12.43 11.31
N LYS A 147 2.03 -11.14 11.52
CA LYS A 147 1.52 -10.65 12.81
C LYS A 147 0.09 -11.12 13.07
N ALA A 148 -0.78 -11.15 12.07
CA ALA A 148 -2.13 -11.66 12.18
C ALA A 148 -2.12 -13.14 12.57
N ALA A 149 -1.32 -13.97 11.87
CA ALA A 149 -1.17 -15.38 12.20
C ALA A 149 -0.67 -15.60 13.63
N SER A 150 0.39 -14.86 14.05
CA SER A 150 0.94 -14.95 15.42
C SER A 150 -0.05 -14.50 16.50
N ALA A 151 -0.96 -13.58 16.18
CA ALA A 151 -1.95 -13.04 17.12
C ALA A 151 -3.30 -13.77 17.09
N GLY A 152 -3.43 -14.84 16.31
CA GLY A 152 -4.69 -15.56 16.13
C GLY A 152 -5.78 -14.75 15.39
N ARG A 153 -5.37 -13.78 14.54
CA ARG A 153 -6.29 -12.94 13.76
C ARG A 153 -6.55 -13.52 12.39
N GLN A 154 -7.75 -13.33 11.88
CA GLN A 154 -8.12 -13.74 10.54
C GLN A 154 -7.74 -12.65 9.53
N LEU A 155 -7.00 -13.04 8.48
CA LEU A 155 -6.64 -12.16 7.37
C LEU A 155 -7.25 -12.71 6.07
N ILE A 156 -8.08 -11.92 5.39
CA ILE A 156 -8.74 -12.30 4.13
C ILE A 156 -8.29 -11.36 3.01
N ALA A 157 -7.83 -11.95 1.91
CA ALA A 157 -7.53 -11.22 0.69
C ALA A 157 -8.72 -11.32 -0.28
N VAL A 158 -9.22 -10.18 -0.77
CA VAL A 158 -10.32 -10.09 -1.74
C VAL A 158 -9.86 -9.61 -3.11
N HIS A 159 -10.64 -9.92 -4.14
CA HIS A 159 -10.33 -9.47 -5.50
C HIS A 159 -10.47 -7.94 -5.62
N PRO A 160 -9.55 -7.23 -6.30
CA PRO A 160 -9.56 -5.78 -6.41
C PRO A 160 -10.66 -5.19 -7.29
N ALA A 161 -11.29 -5.98 -8.15
CA ALA A 161 -12.23 -5.47 -9.13
C ALA A 161 -13.41 -4.75 -8.46
N ASN A 162 -13.66 -3.53 -8.96
CA ASN A 162 -14.82 -2.71 -8.62
C ASN A 162 -14.94 -2.23 -7.16
N THR A 163 -14.01 -2.55 -6.28
CA THR A 163 -14.07 -2.12 -4.87
C THR A 163 -14.18 -0.60 -4.71
N SER A 164 -13.52 0.17 -5.58
CA SER A 164 -13.55 1.63 -5.57
C SER A 164 -14.65 2.27 -6.41
N ARG A 165 -15.47 1.47 -7.11
CA ARG A 165 -16.52 1.96 -8.05
C ARG A 165 -17.92 1.55 -7.63
N THR A 166 -18.06 0.59 -6.73
CA THR A 166 -19.35 0.10 -6.26
C THR A 166 -19.88 0.98 -5.14
N CYS A 167 -21.12 1.41 -5.24
CA CYS A 167 -21.77 2.19 -4.20
C CYS A 167 -22.08 1.30 -2.98
N PRO A 168 -21.65 1.69 -1.76
CA PRO A 168 -21.96 0.91 -0.57
C PRO A 168 -23.43 0.97 -0.17
N ALA A 169 -24.19 1.99 -0.63
CA ALA A 169 -25.59 2.17 -0.28
C ALA A 169 -26.55 1.40 -1.21
N CYS A 170 -26.38 1.50 -2.55
CA CYS A 170 -27.31 0.92 -3.51
C CYS A 170 -26.72 -0.22 -4.36
N GLY A 171 -25.43 -0.51 -4.25
CA GLY A 171 -24.78 -1.55 -5.03
C GLY A 171 -24.41 -1.16 -6.47
N GLN A 172 -24.86 0.00 -6.98
CA GLN A 172 -24.55 0.44 -8.34
C GLN A 172 -23.04 0.55 -8.56
N CYS A 173 -22.54 -0.12 -9.60
CA CYS A 173 -21.14 -0.10 -9.99
C CYS A 173 -20.98 0.72 -11.29
N ALA A 174 -20.30 1.86 -11.22
CA ALA A 174 -20.04 2.71 -12.37
C ALA A 174 -18.68 3.42 -12.23
N ALA A 175 -17.99 3.68 -13.34
CA ALA A 175 -16.73 4.41 -13.32
C ALA A 175 -16.93 5.86 -12.85
N GLU A 176 -18.04 6.45 -13.21
CA GLU A 176 -18.47 7.81 -12.91
C GLU A 176 -18.75 8.04 -11.43
N ASN A 177 -18.93 6.96 -10.63
CA ASN A 177 -19.06 7.04 -9.19
C ASN A 177 -17.79 7.60 -8.52
N ARG A 178 -16.64 7.58 -9.23
CA ARG A 178 -15.36 8.11 -8.73
C ARG A 178 -14.89 9.29 -9.61
N PRO A 179 -15.46 10.49 -9.46
CA PRO A 179 -15.10 11.65 -10.27
C PRO A 179 -13.67 12.13 -10.00
N SER A 180 -13.10 11.83 -8.84
CA SER A 180 -11.71 12.12 -8.51
C SER A 180 -11.08 11.04 -7.63
N GLN A 181 -9.79 11.17 -7.32
CA GLN A 181 -9.10 10.21 -6.45
C GLN A 181 -9.66 10.21 -5.02
N ALA A 182 -10.08 11.36 -4.52
CA ALA A 182 -10.58 11.50 -3.14
C ALA A 182 -12.10 11.44 -3.03
N VAL A 183 -12.83 11.75 -4.10
CA VAL A 183 -14.29 11.91 -4.06
C VAL A 183 -14.99 10.69 -4.65
N PHE A 184 -15.92 10.13 -3.90
CA PHE A 184 -16.93 9.19 -4.37
C PHE A 184 -18.30 9.86 -4.37
N ARG A 185 -19.05 9.72 -5.47
CA ARG A 185 -20.43 10.19 -5.61
C ARG A 185 -21.19 9.23 -6.52
N CYS A 186 -22.14 8.51 -5.95
CA CYS A 186 -22.95 7.56 -6.72
C CYS A 186 -23.86 8.28 -7.72
N VAL A 187 -23.78 7.86 -8.98
CA VAL A 187 -24.63 8.43 -10.07
C VAL A 187 -26.09 7.99 -9.96
N ALA A 188 -26.40 6.89 -9.23
CA ALA A 188 -27.76 6.38 -9.10
C ALA A 188 -28.48 6.91 -7.87
N CYS A 189 -27.83 6.92 -6.67
CA CYS A 189 -28.49 7.28 -5.41
C CYS A 189 -27.90 8.52 -4.73
N ALA A 190 -26.97 9.22 -5.39
CA ALA A 190 -26.28 10.41 -4.88
C ALA A 190 -25.51 10.22 -3.55
N HIS A 191 -25.31 8.97 -3.09
CA HIS A 191 -24.46 8.71 -1.92
C HIS A 191 -23.07 9.28 -2.15
N THR A 192 -22.55 10.05 -1.20
CA THR A 192 -21.22 10.69 -1.25
C THR A 192 -20.31 10.21 -0.13
N GLY A 193 -19.00 10.26 -0.36
CA GLY A 193 -18.00 9.91 0.64
C GLY A 193 -16.57 10.05 0.13
N HIS A 194 -15.60 9.79 1.02
CA HIS A 194 -14.21 9.69 0.61
C HIS A 194 -13.99 8.37 -0.15
N ALA A 195 -13.41 8.46 -1.35
CA ALA A 195 -13.29 7.30 -2.26
C ALA A 195 -12.54 6.11 -1.66
N ASP A 196 -11.47 6.38 -0.90
CA ASP A 196 -10.67 5.31 -0.29
C ASP A 196 -11.40 4.67 0.91
N VAL A 197 -12.23 5.44 1.66
CA VAL A 197 -13.10 4.89 2.72
C VAL A 197 -14.19 4.01 2.13
N VAL A 198 -14.80 4.46 1.03
CA VAL A 198 -15.79 3.66 0.28
C VAL A 198 -15.17 2.36 -0.23
N ALA A 199 -13.94 2.43 -0.78
CA ALA A 199 -13.20 1.25 -1.21
C ALA A 199 -12.95 0.29 -0.03
N ALA A 200 -12.47 0.79 1.10
CA ALA A 200 -12.20 -0.01 2.30
C ALA A 200 -13.48 -0.68 2.86
N ARG A 201 -14.63 0.01 2.83
CA ARG A 201 -15.94 -0.58 3.22
C ARG A 201 -16.38 -1.69 2.28
N ASN A 202 -16.19 -1.52 0.97
CA ASN A 202 -16.51 -2.56 -0.02
C ASN A 202 -15.57 -3.76 0.12
N ILE A 203 -14.29 -3.54 0.44
CA ILE A 203 -13.31 -4.57 0.75
C ILE A 203 -13.78 -5.39 1.97
N LEU A 204 -14.17 -4.72 3.07
CA LEU A 204 -14.70 -5.39 4.25
C LEU A 204 -15.94 -6.25 3.91
N ARG A 205 -16.91 -5.67 3.19
CA ARG A 205 -18.12 -6.39 2.76
C ARG A 205 -17.79 -7.65 1.97
N ALA A 206 -16.88 -7.55 1.02
CA ALA A 206 -16.44 -8.69 0.22
C ALA A 206 -15.78 -9.78 1.08
N GLY A 207 -14.97 -9.40 2.06
CA GLY A 207 -14.34 -10.33 3.00
C GLY A 207 -15.35 -11.04 3.90
N LEU A 208 -16.32 -10.32 4.43
CA LEU A 208 -17.41 -10.90 5.23
C LEU A 208 -18.25 -11.90 4.43
N ALA A 209 -18.55 -11.58 3.16
CA ALA A 209 -19.26 -12.51 2.27
C ALA A 209 -18.44 -13.80 2.03
N LEU A 210 -17.12 -13.68 1.81
CA LEU A 210 -16.24 -14.84 1.67
C LEU A 210 -16.13 -15.66 2.97
N GLN A 211 -16.13 -15.02 4.13
CA GLN A 211 -16.13 -15.69 5.41
C GLN A 211 -17.41 -16.49 5.63
N ALA A 212 -18.57 -15.88 5.36
CA ALA A 212 -19.86 -16.55 5.45
C ALA A 212 -19.97 -17.76 4.51
N ALA A 213 -19.50 -17.61 3.26
CA ALA A 213 -19.50 -18.70 2.28
C ALA A 213 -18.57 -19.88 2.63
N ARG A 214 -17.59 -19.68 3.51
CA ARG A 214 -16.70 -20.76 4.01
C ARG A 214 -17.25 -21.46 5.25
N ALA A 215 -18.18 -20.82 5.94
CA ALA A 215 -18.81 -21.35 7.14
C ALA A 215 -20.11 -22.15 6.85
N ALA A 216 -20.65 -21.97 5.64
CA ALA A 216 -21.80 -22.72 5.11
C ALA A 216 -21.35 -23.99 4.38
#